data_8ee31248ef708e406abf568eb04548f7
#
_entry.id   8ee31248ef708e406abf568eb04548f7
#
_cell.length_a   1.000
_cell.length_b   1.000
_cell.length_c   1.000
_cell.angle_alpha   90.00
_cell.angle_beta   90.00
_cell.angle_gamma   90.00
#
_symmetry.space_group_name_H-M   'P 1'
#
loop_
_entity.id
_entity.type
_entity.pdbx_description
1 polymer ?
#
loop_
_entity_poly.entity_id
_entity_poly.type
_entity_poly.pdbx_seq_one_letter_code
_entity_poly.pdbx_strand_id
1 'polypeptide(L)'
;FYGQGMNSGFEDCYIFDQLIDKYQNDWTNLFNKYQNERKNNGDAIQDLSMYNFIEMRDRTGDDTFLLQKKIEKKFSEKYPNKWLPLYSMVTFSDISYSEALKIGKKQENIMKKILVTPNIEKRWDSIEIENKILDLL
;
A
#
# COMPACT_ATOMS: atom_id res chain seq x y z
N PHE A 1 -1.29 8.06 -9.57
CA PHE A 1 -1.61 7.34 -10.47
C PHE A 1 -2.08 5.88 -10.37
N TYR A 2 -2.65 5.51 -9.24
CA TYR A 2 -3.33 4.22 -9.10
C TYR A 2 -4.68 4.15 -9.85
N GLY A 3 -5.22 5.27 -10.34
CA GLY A 3 -6.54 5.33 -10.96
C GLY A 3 -7.70 5.20 -9.95
N GLN A 4 -7.44 5.30 -8.65
CA GLN A 4 -8.42 5.03 -7.60
C GLN A 4 -9.29 6.23 -7.19
N GLY A 5 -9.15 7.39 -7.82
CA GLY A 5 -9.91 8.59 -7.45
C GLY A 5 -11.42 8.40 -7.52
N MET A 6 -11.91 7.74 -8.58
CA MET A 6 -13.33 7.46 -8.74
C MET A 6 -13.83 6.41 -7.71
N ASN A 7 -13.06 5.35 -7.48
CA ASN A 7 -13.39 4.33 -6.50
C ASN A 7 -13.46 4.92 -5.08
N SER A 8 -12.48 5.76 -4.72
CA SER A 8 -12.49 6.48 -3.43
C SER A 8 -13.71 7.39 -3.30
N GLY A 9 -14.09 8.11 -4.38
CA GLY A 9 -15.28 8.95 -4.38
C GLY A 9 -16.58 8.16 -4.23
N PHE A 10 -16.70 6.99 -4.88
CA PHE A 10 -17.85 6.11 -4.68
C PHE A 10 -17.90 5.55 -3.25
N GLU A 11 -16.77 5.20 -2.68
CA GLU A 11 -16.69 4.77 -1.29
C GLU A 11 -17.12 5.90 -0.34
N ASP A 12 -16.72 7.15 -0.62
CA ASP A 12 -17.16 8.33 0.13
C ASP A 12 -18.69 8.48 0.10
N CYS A 13 -19.31 8.36 -1.07
CA CYS A 13 -20.76 8.42 -1.22
C CYS A 13 -21.46 7.28 -0.48
N TYR A 14 -20.94 6.06 -0.59
CA TYR A 14 -21.50 4.88 0.07
C TYR A 14 -21.48 5.01 1.60
N ILE A 15 -20.34 5.39 2.17
CA ILE A 15 -20.21 5.62 3.62
C ILE A 15 -21.12 6.75 4.09
N PHE A 16 -21.19 7.83 3.31
CA PHE A 16 -22.07 8.95 3.65
C PHE A 16 -23.54 8.56 3.68
N ASP A 17 -24.00 7.79 2.70
CA ASP A 17 -25.37 7.26 2.61
C ASP A 17 -25.71 6.40 3.85
N GLN A 18 -24.82 5.47 4.22
CA GLN A 18 -25.02 4.67 5.44
C GLN A 18 -25.09 5.53 6.72
N LEU A 19 -24.35 6.62 6.77
CA LEU A 19 -24.38 7.52 7.92
C LEU A 19 -25.65 8.36 7.95
N ILE A 20 -26.22 8.73 6.80
CA ILE A 20 -27.54 9.40 6.73
C ILE A 20 -28.61 8.50 7.35
N ASP A 21 -28.68 7.24 6.94
CA ASP A 21 -29.63 6.27 7.48
C ASP A 21 -29.49 6.10 9.01
N LYS A 22 -28.27 6.08 9.49
CA LYS A 22 -27.95 5.86 10.91
C LYS A 22 -28.24 7.06 11.79
N TYR A 23 -27.84 8.26 11.34
CA TYR A 23 -27.91 9.48 12.15
C TYR A 23 -29.11 10.36 11.82
N GLN A 24 -29.82 10.09 10.72
CA GLN A 24 -30.99 10.82 10.26
C GLN A 24 -30.78 12.35 10.27
N ASN A 25 -31.44 13.08 11.18
CA ASN A 25 -31.37 14.54 11.25
C ASN A 25 -30.23 15.05 12.16
N ASP A 26 -29.41 14.18 12.75
CA ASP A 26 -28.27 14.58 13.57
C ASP A 26 -27.02 14.83 12.72
N TRP A 27 -27.05 15.89 11.95
CA TRP A 27 -26.00 16.28 11.02
C TRP A 27 -24.64 16.51 11.71
N THR A 28 -24.63 17.00 12.94
CA THR A 28 -23.37 17.22 13.67
C THR A 28 -22.63 15.92 13.93
N ASN A 29 -23.30 14.91 14.46
CA ASN A 29 -22.68 13.60 14.68
C ASN A 29 -22.39 12.87 13.38
N LEU A 30 -23.25 13.02 12.36
CA LEU A 30 -23.01 12.45 11.03
C LEU A 30 -21.70 12.97 10.44
N PHE A 31 -21.49 14.28 10.35
CA PHE A 31 -20.29 14.85 9.77
C PHE A 31 -19.03 14.53 10.57
N ASN A 32 -19.11 14.56 11.90
CA ASN A 32 -17.99 14.16 12.75
C ASN A 32 -17.58 12.70 12.50
N LYS A 33 -18.56 11.82 12.38
CA LYS A 33 -18.30 10.39 12.10
C LYS A 33 -17.73 10.19 10.71
N TYR A 34 -18.32 10.83 9.71
CA TYR A 34 -17.84 10.79 8.33
C TYR A 34 -16.38 11.25 8.23
N GLN A 35 -16.06 12.41 8.81
CA GLN A 35 -14.70 12.93 8.82
C GLN A 35 -13.70 11.94 9.47
N ASN A 36 -14.06 11.34 10.60
CA ASN A 36 -13.21 10.40 11.31
C ASN A 36 -12.97 9.10 10.53
N GLU A 37 -13.95 8.64 9.76
CA GLU A 37 -13.83 7.43 8.96
C GLU A 37 -13.09 7.66 7.63
N ARG A 38 -13.32 8.82 7.00
CA ARG A 38 -12.86 9.04 5.62
C ARG A 38 -11.55 9.81 5.50
N LYS A 39 -11.29 10.76 6.41
CA LYS A 39 -10.11 11.62 6.30
C LYS A 39 -8.81 10.84 6.15
N ASN A 40 -8.58 9.85 6.99
CA ASN A 40 -7.34 9.07 6.95
C ASN A 40 -7.17 8.29 5.64
N ASN A 41 -8.27 7.80 5.07
CA ASN A 41 -8.26 7.09 3.80
C ASN A 41 -8.08 8.04 2.60
N GLY A 42 -8.73 9.22 2.64
CA GLY A 42 -8.55 10.26 1.64
C GLY A 42 -7.10 10.78 1.60
N ASP A 43 -6.53 11.09 2.76
CA ASP A 43 -5.12 11.51 2.85
C ASP A 43 -4.18 10.40 2.36
N ALA A 44 -4.45 9.13 2.74
CA ALA A 44 -3.62 8.00 2.34
C ALA A 44 -3.63 7.73 0.83
N ILE A 45 -4.80 7.79 0.16
CA ILE A 45 -4.84 7.56 -1.29
C ILE A 45 -4.15 8.69 -2.07
N GLN A 46 -4.19 9.92 -1.54
CA GLN A 46 -3.42 11.04 -2.10
C GLN A 46 -1.92 10.76 -2.00
N ASP A 47 -1.42 10.39 -0.82
CA ASP A 47 -0.01 10.05 -0.59
C ASP A 47 0.44 8.89 -1.48
N LEU A 48 -0.33 7.80 -1.51
CA LEU A 48 -0.07 6.64 -2.35
C LEU A 48 0.03 7.02 -3.84
N SER A 49 -0.88 7.85 -4.33
CA SER A 49 -0.86 8.31 -5.71
C SER A 49 0.37 9.15 -6.03
N MET A 50 0.80 10.00 -5.09
CA MET A 50 2.01 10.80 -5.24
C MET A 50 3.27 9.91 -5.23
N TYR A 51 3.37 8.95 -4.31
CA TYR A 51 4.49 8.01 -4.27
C TYR A 51 4.59 7.19 -5.55
N ASN A 52 3.47 6.66 -6.05
CA ASN A 52 3.46 5.91 -7.29
C ASN A 52 3.88 6.76 -8.50
N PHE A 53 3.45 8.03 -8.53
CA PHE A 53 3.90 8.98 -9.57
C PHE A 53 5.42 9.16 -9.55
N ILE A 54 6.00 9.39 -8.36
CA ILE A 54 7.45 9.56 -8.20
C ILE A 54 8.20 8.28 -8.62
N GLU A 55 7.72 7.11 -8.20
CA GLU A 55 8.31 5.82 -8.62
C GLU A 55 8.32 5.66 -10.13
N MET A 56 7.19 5.93 -10.78
CA MET A 56 7.06 5.80 -12.24
C MET A 56 7.91 6.81 -13.01
N ARG A 57 8.03 8.03 -12.49
CA ARG A 57 8.79 9.09 -13.14
C ARG A 57 10.30 8.91 -12.98
N ASP A 58 10.76 8.60 -11.77
CA ASP A 58 12.16 8.76 -11.37
C ASP A 58 12.90 7.43 -11.18
N ARG A 59 12.19 6.33 -10.88
CA ARG A 59 12.82 5.09 -10.42
C ARG A 59 12.76 3.92 -11.40
N THR A 60 12.00 4.02 -12.47
CA THR A 60 11.84 2.92 -13.44
C THR A 60 13.13 2.56 -14.20
N GLY A 61 14.12 3.44 -14.24
CA GLY A 61 15.45 3.19 -14.79
C GLY A 61 16.54 2.88 -13.76
N ASP A 62 16.19 2.74 -12.48
CA ASP A 62 17.14 2.46 -11.40
C ASP A 62 17.28 0.93 -11.20
N ASP A 63 18.48 0.40 -11.43
CA ASP A 63 18.78 -1.03 -11.29
C ASP A 63 18.48 -1.56 -9.88
N THR A 64 18.71 -0.75 -8.85
CA THR A 64 18.42 -1.11 -7.46
C THR A 64 16.92 -1.25 -7.24
N PHE A 65 16.13 -0.35 -7.81
CA PHE A 65 14.67 -0.42 -7.76
C PHE A 65 14.13 -1.62 -8.54
N LEU A 66 14.68 -1.90 -9.72
CA LEU A 66 14.30 -3.08 -10.49
C LEU A 66 14.62 -4.38 -9.76
N LEU A 67 15.76 -4.44 -9.08
CA LEU A 67 16.13 -5.57 -8.23
C LEU A 67 15.16 -5.72 -7.05
N GLN A 68 14.81 -4.62 -6.38
CA GLN A 68 13.79 -4.61 -5.32
C GLN A 68 12.49 -5.24 -5.83
N LYS A 69 11.99 -4.80 -6.98
CA LYS A 69 10.73 -5.32 -7.55
C LYS A 69 10.81 -6.81 -7.92
N LYS A 70 11.98 -7.29 -8.36
CA LYS A 70 12.21 -8.74 -8.59
C LYS A 70 12.11 -9.54 -7.29
N ILE A 71 12.74 -9.06 -6.21
CA ILE A 71 12.69 -9.70 -4.89
C ILE A 71 11.26 -9.73 -4.37
N GLU A 72 10.58 -8.58 -4.37
CA GLU A 72 9.19 -8.45 -3.90
C GLU A 72 8.26 -9.39 -4.67
N LYS A 73 8.36 -9.43 -6.00
CA LYS A 73 7.56 -10.32 -6.85
C LYS A 73 7.77 -11.79 -6.49
N LYS A 74 9.02 -12.25 -6.48
CA LYS A 74 9.33 -13.64 -6.14
C LYS A 74 8.85 -14.02 -4.75
N PHE A 75 9.06 -13.13 -3.78
CA PHE A 75 8.63 -13.37 -2.41
C PHE A 75 7.11 -13.44 -2.28
N SER A 76 6.38 -12.54 -2.93
CA SER A 76 4.90 -12.52 -2.93
C SER A 76 4.30 -13.76 -3.62
N GLU A 77 4.91 -14.24 -4.70
CA GLU A 77 4.47 -15.47 -5.39
C GLU A 77 4.62 -16.71 -4.48
N LYS A 78 5.68 -16.75 -3.66
CA LYS A 78 5.94 -17.86 -2.75
C LYS A 78 5.17 -17.76 -1.43
N TYR A 79 4.95 -16.56 -0.94
CA TYR A 79 4.30 -16.26 0.34
C TYR A 79 3.13 -15.27 0.21
N PRO A 80 2.09 -15.59 -0.58
CA PRO A 80 1.00 -14.65 -0.89
C PRO A 80 0.22 -14.19 0.35
N ASN A 81 0.16 -15.02 1.39
CA ASN A 81 -0.51 -14.67 2.66
C ASN A 81 0.35 -13.81 3.60
N LYS A 82 1.65 -13.63 3.29
CA LYS A 82 2.57 -12.84 4.11
C LYS A 82 2.99 -11.53 3.44
N TRP A 83 2.95 -11.51 2.11
CA TRP A 83 3.37 -10.35 1.33
C TRP A 83 2.44 -10.12 0.16
N LEU A 84 1.55 -9.16 0.32
CA LEU A 84 0.74 -8.64 -0.79
C LEU A 84 1.41 -7.37 -1.31
N PRO A 85 1.77 -7.27 -2.61
CA PRO A 85 2.37 -6.07 -3.17
C PRO A 85 1.47 -4.84 -2.98
N LEU A 86 2.07 -3.68 -2.71
CA LEU A 86 1.34 -2.44 -2.44
C LEU A 86 0.33 -2.10 -3.54
N TYR A 87 0.72 -2.26 -4.81
CA TYR A 87 -0.19 -2.04 -5.93
C TYR A 87 -1.44 -2.94 -5.85
N SER A 88 -1.25 -4.20 -5.49
CA SER A 88 -2.36 -5.16 -5.36
C SER A 88 -3.26 -4.83 -4.16
N MET A 89 -2.68 -4.36 -3.05
CA MET A 89 -3.47 -3.90 -1.91
C MET A 89 -4.37 -2.73 -2.27
N VAL A 90 -3.83 -1.74 -2.99
CA VAL A 90 -4.57 -0.51 -3.34
C VAL A 90 -5.61 -0.74 -4.44
N THR A 91 -5.34 -1.65 -5.38
CA THR A 91 -6.15 -1.77 -6.62
C THR A 91 -7.10 -2.95 -6.60
N PHE A 92 -6.76 -4.05 -5.93
CA PHE A 92 -7.45 -5.33 -6.05
C PHE A 92 -7.82 -5.98 -4.71
N SER A 93 -7.85 -5.22 -3.62
CA SER A 93 -8.23 -5.75 -2.30
C SER A 93 -9.17 -4.80 -1.56
N ASP A 94 -9.80 -5.32 -0.51
CA ASP A 94 -10.66 -4.56 0.41
C ASP A 94 -9.87 -3.91 1.56
N ILE A 95 -8.53 -3.93 1.49
CA ILE A 95 -7.67 -3.25 2.48
C ILE A 95 -7.85 -1.74 2.33
N SER A 96 -8.15 -1.06 3.43
CA SER A 96 -8.29 0.40 3.40
C SER A 96 -7.00 1.10 2.94
N TYR A 97 -7.12 2.25 2.28
CA TYR A 97 -5.95 2.97 1.76
C TYR A 97 -4.97 3.35 2.87
N SER A 98 -5.45 3.70 4.03
CA SER A 98 -4.61 4.01 5.19
C SER A 98 -3.82 2.80 5.70
N GLU A 99 -4.42 1.63 5.74
CA GLU A 99 -3.72 0.39 6.11
C GLU A 99 -2.76 -0.06 5.00
N ALA A 100 -3.16 0.03 3.73
CA ALA A 100 -2.27 -0.27 2.59
C ALA A 100 -1.01 0.63 2.62
N LEU A 101 -1.16 1.93 2.90
CA LEU A 101 -0.04 2.86 3.05
C LEU A 101 0.89 2.45 4.19
N LYS A 102 0.34 2.07 5.35
CA LYS A 102 1.11 1.61 6.51
C LYS A 102 1.89 0.33 6.23
N ILE A 103 1.23 -0.67 5.63
CA ILE A 103 1.87 -1.93 5.22
C ILE A 103 2.95 -1.65 4.17
N GLY A 104 2.67 -0.84 3.16
CA GLY A 104 3.63 -0.46 2.12
C GLY A 104 4.90 0.20 2.68
N LYS A 105 4.76 1.11 3.64
CA LYS A 105 5.91 1.72 4.34
C LYS A 105 6.72 0.66 5.12
N LYS A 106 6.07 -0.32 5.75
CA LYS A 106 6.77 -1.43 6.41
C LYS A 106 7.54 -2.28 5.40
N GLN A 107 6.91 -2.64 4.29
CA GLN A 107 7.52 -3.40 3.20
C GLN A 107 8.74 -2.66 2.61
N GLU A 108 8.61 -1.36 2.36
CA GLU A 108 9.71 -0.53 1.87
C GLU A 108 10.90 -0.53 2.84
N ASN A 109 10.65 -0.42 4.15
CA ASN A 109 11.70 -0.47 5.17
C ASN A 109 12.38 -1.83 5.24
N ILE A 110 11.65 -2.92 5.04
CA ILE A 110 12.23 -4.27 4.93
C ILE A 110 13.13 -4.34 3.69
N MET A 111 12.65 -3.89 2.53
CA MET A 111 13.45 -3.91 1.30
C MET A 111 14.72 -3.07 1.39
N LYS A 112 14.69 -1.90 2.04
CA LYS A 112 15.89 -1.10 2.31
C LYS A 112 16.94 -1.89 3.09
N LYS A 113 16.54 -2.71 4.08
CA LYS A 113 17.46 -3.56 4.84
C LYS A 113 17.98 -4.76 4.03
N ILE A 114 17.19 -5.29 3.13
CA ILE A 114 17.57 -6.39 2.25
C ILE A 114 18.57 -5.93 1.19
N LEU A 115 18.32 -4.79 0.55
CA LEU A 115 19.14 -4.26 -0.54
C LEU A 115 20.58 -3.90 -0.13
N VAL A 116 20.82 -3.59 1.14
CA VAL A 116 22.18 -3.34 1.65
C VAL A 116 22.95 -4.63 1.99
N THR A 117 22.38 -5.81 1.76
CA THR A 117 23.07 -7.08 1.98
C THR A 117 24.20 -7.25 0.98
N PRO A 118 25.43 -7.62 1.40
CA PRO A 118 26.56 -7.80 0.50
C PRO A 118 26.24 -8.78 -0.64
N ASN A 119 26.62 -8.43 -1.87
CA ASN A 119 26.40 -9.23 -3.09
C ASN A 119 24.94 -9.59 -3.34
N ILE A 120 23.99 -8.73 -2.95
CA ILE A 120 22.55 -8.97 -3.12
C ILE A 120 22.18 -9.27 -4.57
N GLU A 121 22.79 -8.62 -5.53
CA GLU A 121 22.57 -8.79 -6.98
C GLU A 121 22.78 -10.24 -7.44
N LYS A 122 23.71 -10.99 -6.78
CA LYS A 122 24.01 -12.39 -7.09
C LYS A 122 23.24 -13.39 -6.22
N ARG A 123 22.60 -12.92 -5.16
CA ARG A 123 21.98 -13.76 -4.11
C ARG A 123 20.51 -13.41 -3.85
N TRP A 124 19.95 -12.52 -4.61
CA TRP A 124 18.61 -11.96 -4.38
C TRP A 124 17.50 -13.02 -4.31
N ASP A 125 17.71 -14.18 -4.95
CA ASP A 125 16.77 -15.28 -5.03
C ASP A 125 17.11 -16.47 -4.09
N SER A 126 18.05 -16.27 -3.15
CA SER A 126 18.50 -17.31 -2.22
C SER A 126 17.52 -17.50 -1.05
N ILE A 127 17.54 -18.72 -0.48
CA ILE A 127 16.77 -19.05 0.75
C ILE A 127 17.19 -18.15 1.92
N GLU A 128 18.44 -17.72 1.96
CA GLU A 128 18.93 -16.81 3.02
C GLU A 128 18.22 -15.45 2.96
N ILE A 129 18.03 -14.88 1.77
CA ILE A 129 17.28 -13.62 1.61
C ILE A 129 15.80 -13.81 1.95
N GLU A 130 15.19 -14.92 1.54
CA GLU A 130 13.81 -15.25 1.90
C GLU A 130 13.63 -15.31 3.42
N ASN A 131 14.50 -16.05 4.13
CA ASN A 131 14.45 -16.16 5.58
C ASN A 131 14.64 -14.78 6.25
N LYS A 132 15.57 -13.97 5.76
CA LYS A 132 15.79 -12.63 6.27
C LYS A 132 14.57 -11.72 6.11
N ILE A 133 13.82 -11.85 5.02
CA ILE A 133 12.54 -11.13 4.85
C ILE A 133 11.51 -11.65 5.85
N LEU A 134 11.40 -12.99 6.01
CA LEU A 134 10.48 -13.60 6.98
C LEU A 134 10.73 -13.15 8.42
N ASP A 135 11.99 -13.01 8.81
CA ASP A 135 12.39 -12.55 10.15
C ASP A 135 12.08 -11.06 10.39
N LEU A 136 11.92 -10.27 9.33
CA LEU A 136 11.63 -8.83 9.40
C LEU A 136 10.12 -8.51 9.31
N LEU A 137 9.29 -9.49 8.94
CA LEU A 137 7.82 -9.34 8.87
C LEU A 137 7.17 -9.33 10.25
#